data_698d199cc7f62e15ecec796cb0472cb5
#
_entry.id   698d199cc7f62e15ecec796cb0472cb5
#
_cell.length_a   1.000
_cell.length_b   1.000
_cell.length_c   1.000
_cell.angle_alpha   90.00
_cell.angle_beta   90.00
_cell.angle_gamma   90.00
#
_symmetry.space_group_name_H-M   'P 1'
#
loop_
_entity.id
_entity.type
_entity.pdbx_description
1 polymer ?
#
loop_
_entity_poly.entity_id
_entity_poly.type
_entity_poly.pdbx_seq_one_letter_code
_entity_poly.pdbx_strand_id
1 'polypeptide(L)'
;LTSEWEGTLWDKPDWIDHYRDVIGDSQNLDKRGSKRSLQPPGTYWEYNDVRVNRLSLALMHAFGRPLPEVLKERIMDPIGASETWEWHGYDNSWLNINGKRMQSVSGGAHWGGGLWINSLDHARVGQLMLNKGQWNGVEIISEKWVNQCLTPCPIAPFYGYLWWLNDAKQGMFPGAPHSAFCAMGVGTQICL
;
A
#
# COMPACT_ATOMS: atom_id res chain seq x y z
N LEU A 1 -4.80 -4.39 6.18
CA LEU A 1 -4.77 -5.83 5.84
C LEU A 1 -5.34 -6.72 6.96
N THR A 2 -6.08 -6.10 7.88
CA THR A 2 -6.84 -6.81 8.93
C THR A 2 -8.36 -6.61 8.79
N SER A 3 -8.82 -6.18 7.60
CA SER A 3 -10.23 -5.83 7.36
C SER A 3 -11.15 -7.05 7.28
N GLU A 4 -10.60 -8.21 6.90
CA GLU A 4 -11.36 -9.45 6.68
C GLU A 4 -12.61 -9.24 5.77
N TRP A 5 -12.48 -8.36 4.78
CA TRP A 5 -13.51 -8.15 3.79
C TRP A 5 -13.57 -9.34 2.81
N GLU A 6 -14.77 -9.78 2.46
CA GLU A 6 -15.01 -10.78 1.43
C GLU A 6 -15.73 -10.15 0.24
N GLY A 7 -15.28 -10.48 -0.96
CA GLY A 7 -15.95 -10.03 -2.18
C GLY A 7 -15.09 -10.19 -3.43
N THR A 8 -15.61 -9.64 -4.52
CA THR A 8 -14.91 -9.55 -5.80
C THR A 8 -14.78 -8.11 -6.20
N LEU A 9 -13.59 -7.68 -6.57
CA LEU A 9 -13.32 -6.35 -7.09
C LEU A 9 -12.54 -6.46 -8.39
N TRP A 10 -13.01 -5.80 -9.45
CA TRP A 10 -12.37 -5.84 -10.78
C TRP A 10 -12.12 -7.27 -11.29
N ASP A 11 -13.14 -8.13 -11.14
CA ASP A 11 -13.11 -9.56 -11.49
C ASP A 11 -12.09 -10.38 -10.68
N LYS A 12 -11.57 -9.85 -9.57
CA LYS A 12 -10.64 -10.53 -8.68
C LYS A 12 -11.33 -10.76 -7.33
N PRO A 13 -11.57 -12.03 -6.95
CA PRO A 13 -12.08 -12.36 -5.63
C PRO A 13 -10.97 -12.19 -4.58
N ASP A 14 -11.31 -11.75 -3.37
CA ASP A 14 -10.34 -11.56 -2.30
C ASP A 14 -9.61 -12.84 -1.89
N TRP A 15 -10.28 -14.00 -2.00
CA TRP A 15 -9.70 -15.29 -1.63
C TRP A 15 -8.50 -15.71 -2.51
N ILE A 16 -8.24 -15.03 -3.64
CA ILE A 16 -7.05 -15.29 -4.48
C ILE A 16 -5.74 -15.03 -3.72
N ASP A 17 -5.79 -14.17 -2.71
CA ASP A 17 -4.66 -13.84 -1.83
C ASP A 17 -4.69 -14.56 -0.48
N HIS A 18 -5.70 -15.41 -0.23
CA HIS A 18 -5.73 -16.19 1.00
C HIS A 18 -4.52 -17.12 1.08
N TYR A 19 -3.95 -17.22 2.26
CA TYR A 19 -2.74 -18.01 2.55
C TYR A 19 -1.52 -17.61 1.70
N ARG A 20 -1.47 -16.33 1.26
CA ARG A 20 -0.32 -15.81 0.53
C ARG A 20 0.87 -15.69 1.50
N ASP A 21 1.92 -16.46 1.20
CA ASP A 21 3.17 -16.35 1.92
C ASP A 21 3.94 -15.11 1.43
N VAL A 22 4.20 -14.16 2.32
CA VAL A 22 4.95 -12.93 2.04
C VAL A 22 6.14 -12.72 2.98
N ILE A 23 6.29 -13.59 3.98
CA ILE A 23 7.36 -13.50 4.99
C ILE A 23 8.19 -14.79 5.09
N GLY A 24 7.93 -15.78 4.22
CA GLY A 24 8.62 -17.07 4.25
C GLY A 24 8.05 -18.08 5.25
N ASP A 25 6.81 -17.88 5.72
CA ASP A 25 6.08 -18.87 6.53
C ASP A 25 5.37 -19.87 5.60
N SER A 26 6.08 -20.91 5.22
CA SER A 26 5.64 -21.89 4.22
C SER A 26 4.56 -22.88 4.68
N GLN A 27 4.00 -22.73 5.90
CA GLN A 27 3.10 -23.74 6.49
C GLN A 27 1.78 -23.97 5.72
N ASN A 28 1.40 -23.05 4.83
CA ASN A 28 0.14 -23.12 4.11
C ASN A 28 0.30 -22.91 2.58
N LEU A 29 1.45 -23.20 2.01
CA LEU A 29 1.68 -23.02 0.56
C LEU A 29 0.72 -23.84 -0.30
N ASP A 30 0.33 -25.02 0.17
CA ASP A 30 -0.66 -25.89 -0.47
C ASP A 30 -2.08 -25.31 -0.49
N LYS A 31 -2.37 -24.38 0.41
CA LYS A 31 -3.69 -23.73 0.54
C LYS A 31 -3.77 -22.37 -0.18
N ARG A 32 -2.66 -21.87 -0.70
CA ARG A 32 -2.62 -20.56 -1.35
C ARG A 32 -3.71 -20.43 -2.41
N GLY A 33 -4.48 -19.33 -2.33
CA GLY A 33 -5.57 -19.07 -3.26
C GLY A 33 -6.80 -19.94 -3.04
N SER A 34 -6.94 -20.59 -1.88
CA SER A 34 -8.14 -21.32 -1.49
C SER A 34 -8.98 -20.51 -0.51
N LYS A 35 -10.30 -20.74 -0.54
CA LYS A 35 -11.22 -20.07 0.39
C LYS A 35 -11.00 -20.51 1.83
N ARG A 36 -11.16 -19.59 2.76
CA ARG A 36 -11.21 -19.83 4.22
C ARG A 36 -12.36 -19.05 4.85
N SER A 37 -12.75 -19.45 6.04
CA SER A 37 -13.67 -18.63 6.85
C SER A 37 -12.96 -17.34 7.28
N LEU A 38 -13.67 -16.23 7.18
CA LEU A 38 -13.16 -14.93 7.65
C LEU A 38 -13.13 -14.91 9.18
N GLN A 39 -12.18 -14.16 9.72
CA GLN A 39 -12.07 -13.89 11.14
C GLN A 39 -12.70 -12.51 11.46
N PRO A 40 -13.00 -12.21 12.73
CA PRO A 40 -13.42 -10.85 13.09
C PRO A 40 -12.38 -9.82 12.63
N PRO A 41 -12.80 -8.67 12.07
CA PRO A 41 -11.87 -7.61 11.68
C PRO A 41 -10.92 -7.22 12.81
N GLY A 42 -9.63 -7.07 12.48
CA GLY A 42 -8.59 -6.75 13.45
C GLY A 42 -7.95 -7.96 14.17
N THR A 43 -8.45 -9.18 13.96
CA THR A 43 -7.92 -10.39 14.63
C THR A 43 -7.06 -11.28 13.75
N TYR A 44 -7.05 -11.05 12.46
CA TYR A 44 -6.26 -11.80 11.49
C TYR A 44 -5.60 -10.84 10.48
N TRP A 45 -4.32 -11.00 10.26
CA TRP A 45 -3.57 -10.24 9.26
C TRP A 45 -3.30 -11.12 8.03
N GLU A 46 -3.53 -10.56 6.86
CA GLU A 46 -3.23 -11.22 5.59
C GLU A 46 -2.83 -10.18 4.55
N TYR A 47 -1.74 -10.44 3.83
CA TYR A 47 -1.36 -9.61 2.69
C TYR A 47 -2.30 -9.88 1.52
N ASN A 48 -3.14 -8.91 1.18
CA ASN A 48 -4.22 -9.10 0.23
C ASN A 48 -4.36 -7.88 -0.67
N ASP A 49 -3.93 -8.02 -1.93
CA ASP A 49 -3.92 -6.92 -2.90
C ASP A 49 -5.33 -6.49 -3.30
N VAL A 50 -6.30 -7.42 -3.33
CA VAL A 50 -7.70 -7.09 -3.65
C VAL A 50 -8.29 -6.17 -2.59
N ARG A 51 -7.94 -6.39 -1.31
CA ARG A 51 -8.36 -5.53 -0.19
C ARG A 51 -7.66 -4.17 -0.23
N VAL A 52 -6.41 -4.10 -0.67
CA VAL A 52 -5.71 -2.82 -0.91
C VAL A 52 -6.38 -2.04 -2.05
N ASN A 53 -6.77 -2.73 -3.13
CA ASN A 53 -7.52 -2.10 -4.22
C ASN A 53 -8.90 -1.61 -3.75
N ARG A 54 -9.55 -2.34 -2.83
CA ARG A 54 -10.79 -1.90 -2.20
C ARG A 54 -10.59 -0.63 -1.36
N LEU A 55 -9.45 -0.51 -0.67
CA LEU A 55 -9.08 0.72 0.04
C LEU A 55 -8.89 1.89 -0.94
N SER A 56 -8.19 1.69 -2.05
CA SER A 56 -8.02 2.73 -3.09
C SER A 56 -9.36 3.22 -3.62
N LEU A 57 -10.29 2.30 -3.90
CA LEU A 57 -11.64 2.66 -4.33
C LEU A 57 -12.39 3.46 -3.25
N ALA A 58 -12.31 3.05 -1.99
CA ALA A 58 -12.94 3.75 -0.88
C ALA A 58 -12.39 5.17 -0.70
N LEU A 59 -11.08 5.35 -0.81
CA LEU A 59 -10.43 6.65 -0.76
C LEU A 59 -10.85 7.53 -1.93
N MET A 60 -10.94 6.98 -3.16
CA MET A 60 -11.42 7.74 -4.32
C MET A 60 -12.85 8.25 -4.11
N HIS A 61 -13.73 7.45 -3.51
CA HIS A 61 -15.07 7.91 -3.13
C HIS A 61 -15.04 8.99 -2.05
N ALA A 62 -14.18 8.82 -1.04
CA ALA A 62 -14.05 9.81 0.06
C ALA A 62 -13.56 11.16 -0.45
N PHE A 63 -12.62 11.18 -1.39
CA PHE A 63 -12.13 12.42 -2.01
C PHE A 63 -13.06 12.95 -3.10
N GLY A 64 -13.91 12.12 -3.70
CA GLY A 64 -14.72 12.47 -4.87
C GLY A 64 -13.88 12.81 -6.11
N ARG A 65 -12.61 12.41 -6.13
CA ARG A 65 -11.59 12.74 -7.14
C ARG A 65 -10.69 11.53 -7.44
N PRO A 66 -10.09 11.44 -8.64
CA PRO A 66 -9.04 10.47 -8.92
C PRO A 66 -7.87 10.58 -7.94
N LEU A 67 -7.44 9.45 -7.37
CA LEU A 67 -6.31 9.46 -6.42
C LEU A 67 -5.00 9.99 -7.01
N PRO A 68 -4.67 9.77 -8.31
CA PRO A 68 -3.50 10.42 -8.91
C PRO A 68 -3.52 11.95 -8.83
N GLU A 69 -4.70 12.59 -9.02
CA GLU A 69 -4.84 14.04 -8.86
C GLU A 69 -4.57 14.48 -7.41
N VAL A 70 -5.09 13.71 -6.44
CA VAL A 70 -4.87 13.97 -5.01
C VAL A 70 -3.41 13.79 -4.64
N LEU A 71 -2.78 12.72 -5.10
CA LEU A 71 -1.37 12.43 -4.86
C LEU A 71 -0.48 13.52 -5.47
N LYS A 72 -0.76 13.93 -6.71
CA LYS A 72 -0.03 15.01 -7.39
C LYS A 72 -0.07 16.28 -6.55
N GLU A 73 -1.26 16.79 -6.27
CA GLU A 73 -1.47 18.05 -5.56
C GLU A 73 -0.89 18.06 -4.14
N ARG A 74 -1.09 16.95 -3.41
CA ARG A 74 -0.80 16.92 -1.98
C ARG A 74 0.62 16.49 -1.64
N ILE A 75 1.25 15.70 -2.50
CA ILE A 75 2.55 15.08 -2.22
C ILE A 75 3.56 15.38 -3.33
N MET A 76 3.28 14.97 -4.57
CA MET A 76 4.30 14.94 -5.61
C MET A 76 4.77 16.33 -6.03
N ASP A 77 3.85 17.28 -6.25
CA ASP A 77 4.21 18.68 -6.57
C ASP A 77 4.95 19.35 -5.41
N PRO A 78 4.48 19.28 -4.14
CA PRO A 78 5.20 19.85 -3.00
C PRO A 78 6.62 19.33 -2.80
N ILE A 79 6.90 18.07 -3.10
CA ILE A 79 8.26 17.51 -2.99
C ILE A 79 9.11 17.69 -4.26
N GLY A 80 8.59 18.36 -5.28
CA GLY A 80 9.28 18.62 -6.54
C GLY A 80 9.50 17.38 -7.38
N ALA A 81 8.57 16.44 -7.36
CA ALA A 81 8.60 15.28 -8.24
C ALA A 81 8.42 15.69 -9.71
N SER A 82 8.93 14.88 -10.63
CA SER A 82 8.77 15.10 -12.06
C SER A 82 7.33 14.83 -12.51
N GLU A 83 7.04 15.20 -13.77
CA GLU A 83 5.75 14.90 -14.43
C GLU A 83 5.70 13.49 -15.06
N THR A 84 6.71 12.63 -14.81
CA THR A 84 6.85 11.34 -15.51
C THR A 84 6.27 10.16 -14.76
N TRP A 85 5.82 10.33 -13.51
CA TRP A 85 5.17 9.27 -12.76
C TRP A 85 3.71 9.12 -13.19
N GLU A 86 3.21 7.89 -13.15
CA GLU A 86 1.83 7.56 -13.49
C GLU A 86 1.28 6.52 -12.51
N TRP A 87 0.00 6.61 -12.16
CA TRP A 87 -0.65 5.63 -11.30
C TRP A 87 -1.85 5.03 -12.01
N HIS A 88 -1.74 3.77 -12.37
CA HIS A 88 -2.71 3.06 -13.18
C HIS A 88 -3.60 2.13 -12.35
N GLY A 89 -4.85 1.99 -12.79
CA GLY A 89 -5.76 0.92 -12.39
C GLY A 89 -5.79 -0.21 -13.41
N TYR A 90 -6.72 -1.14 -13.24
CA TYR A 90 -7.00 -2.16 -14.25
C TYR A 90 -7.92 -1.63 -15.35
N ASP A 91 -7.91 -2.28 -16.53
CA ASP A 91 -8.74 -1.87 -17.66
C ASP A 91 -10.24 -1.80 -17.32
N ASN A 92 -10.71 -2.68 -16.43
CA ASN A 92 -12.09 -2.75 -15.97
C ASN A 92 -12.38 -1.93 -14.69
N SER A 93 -11.42 -1.12 -14.20
CA SER A 93 -11.58 -0.36 -12.93
C SER A 93 -12.15 1.06 -13.11
N TRP A 94 -12.84 1.31 -14.22
CA TRP A 94 -13.49 2.58 -14.50
C TRP A 94 -14.91 2.61 -13.95
N LEU A 95 -15.27 3.71 -13.30
CA LEU A 95 -16.62 3.94 -12.77
C LEU A 95 -17.00 5.42 -12.84
N ASN A 96 -18.29 5.68 -12.68
CA ASN A 96 -18.81 7.04 -12.62
C ASN A 96 -19.07 7.43 -11.16
N ILE A 97 -18.44 8.50 -10.71
CA ILE A 97 -18.65 9.09 -9.39
C ILE A 97 -19.06 10.54 -9.60
N ASN A 98 -20.22 10.92 -9.08
CA ASN A 98 -20.77 12.28 -9.20
C ASN A 98 -20.80 12.80 -10.66
N GLY A 99 -21.14 11.92 -11.62
CA GLY A 99 -21.20 12.25 -13.04
C GLY A 99 -19.86 12.33 -13.77
N LYS A 100 -18.73 12.11 -13.08
CA LYS A 100 -17.40 12.08 -13.68
C LYS A 100 -16.90 10.64 -13.80
N ARG A 101 -16.43 10.25 -15.00
CA ARG A 101 -15.77 8.95 -15.21
C ARG A 101 -14.36 9.00 -14.65
N MET A 102 -14.05 8.09 -13.73
CA MET A 102 -12.77 8.01 -13.05
C MET A 102 -12.27 6.57 -13.00
N GLN A 103 -10.97 6.38 -13.03
CA GLN A 103 -10.35 5.08 -12.83
C GLN A 103 -9.97 4.90 -11.35
N SER A 104 -10.39 3.79 -10.75
CA SER A 104 -9.84 3.36 -9.47
C SER A 104 -8.47 2.77 -9.71
N VAL A 105 -7.45 3.42 -9.17
CA VAL A 105 -6.07 2.96 -9.28
C VAL A 105 -5.81 1.76 -8.39
N SER A 106 -4.85 0.92 -8.78
CA SER A 106 -4.47 -0.25 -7.98
C SER A 106 -3.37 0.09 -6.97
N GLY A 107 -3.55 -0.38 -5.75
CA GLY A 107 -2.50 -0.38 -4.73
C GLY A 107 -1.84 -1.75 -4.59
N GLY A 108 -2.54 -2.81 -5.07
CA GLY A 108 -2.01 -4.15 -5.23
C GLY A 108 -2.14 -4.58 -6.68
N ALA A 109 -1.06 -4.97 -7.34
CA ALA A 109 -1.00 -5.11 -8.78
C ALA A 109 -0.81 -6.56 -9.23
N HIS A 110 -1.86 -7.36 -9.18
CA HIS A 110 -1.80 -8.74 -9.69
C HIS A 110 -1.66 -8.83 -11.21
N TRP A 111 -2.26 -7.91 -11.97
CA TRP A 111 -2.38 -7.99 -13.43
C TRP A 111 -2.14 -6.65 -14.11
N GLY A 112 -1.05 -5.99 -13.75
CA GLY A 112 -0.77 -4.63 -14.21
C GLY A 112 -1.39 -3.58 -13.29
N GLY A 113 -1.27 -2.32 -13.66
CA GLY A 113 -1.59 -1.20 -12.79
C GLY A 113 -0.45 -0.86 -11.83
N GLY A 114 -0.76 -0.12 -10.78
CA GLY A 114 0.22 0.35 -9.80
C GLY A 114 0.86 1.67 -10.16
N LEU A 115 1.73 2.13 -9.25
CA LEU A 115 2.47 3.39 -9.40
C LEU A 115 3.75 3.17 -10.20
N TRP A 116 3.84 3.82 -11.34
CA TRP A 116 5.04 3.88 -12.17
C TRP A 116 5.78 5.17 -11.83
N ILE A 117 6.99 5.05 -11.34
CA ILE A 117 7.74 6.16 -10.81
C ILE A 117 9.23 5.98 -11.08
N ASN A 118 9.93 7.05 -11.46
CA ASN A 118 11.38 7.01 -11.61
C ASN A 118 12.10 6.98 -10.25
N SER A 119 13.35 6.53 -10.23
CA SER A 119 14.12 6.34 -8.99
C SER A 119 14.34 7.65 -8.21
N LEU A 120 14.43 8.80 -8.86
CA LEU A 120 14.63 10.09 -8.17
C LEU A 120 13.34 10.51 -7.42
N ASP A 121 12.20 10.40 -8.07
CA ASP A 121 10.92 10.74 -7.43
C ASP A 121 10.58 9.74 -6.33
N HIS A 122 10.92 8.47 -6.55
CA HIS A 122 10.81 7.44 -5.52
C HIS A 122 11.68 7.77 -4.30
N ALA A 123 12.93 8.22 -4.52
CA ALA A 123 13.81 8.67 -3.45
C ALA A 123 13.28 9.91 -2.70
N ARG A 124 12.62 10.84 -3.40
CA ARG A 124 11.97 12.01 -2.77
C ARG A 124 10.86 11.58 -1.81
N VAL A 125 10.02 10.63 -2.22
CA VAL A 125 8.98 10.06 -1.33
C VAL A 125 9.63 9.40 -0.11
N GLY A 126 10.70 8.64 -0.31
CA GLY A 126 11.46 8.05 0.79
C GLY A 126 12.03 9.11 1.74
N GLN A 127 12.65 10.15 1.19
CA GLN A 127 13.20 11.26 1.98
C GLN A 127 12.11 12.00 2.77
N LEU A 128 10.92 12.21 2.20
CA LEU A 128 9.78 12.79 2.90
C LEU A 128 9.40 11.95 4.14
N MET A 129 9.36 10.64 4.00
CA MET A 129 9.05 9.74 5.14
C MET A 129 10.17 9.73 6.19
N LEU A 130 11.45 9.71 5.80
CA LEU A 130 12.60 9.83 6.72
C LEU A 130 12.60 11.16 7.49
N ASN A 131 12.19 12.24 6.83
CA ASN A 131 12.06 13.57 7.44
C ASN A 131 10.71 13.74 8.19
N LYS A 132 10.03 12.65 8.52
CA LYS A 132 8.78 12.66 9.28
C LYS A 132 7.69 13.56 8.64
N GLY A 133 7.64 13.54 7.33
CA GLY A 133 6.66 14.31 6.55
C GLY A 133 7.02 15.75 6.27
N GLN A 134 8.23 16.20 6.66
CA GLN A 134 8.73 17.54 6.39
C GLN A 134 9.50 17.61 5.06
N TRP A 135 9.28 18.65 4.29
CA TRP A 135 9.99 18.95 3.05
C TRP A 135 10.32 20.44 2.96
N ASN A 136 11.61 20.77 2.91
CA ASN A 136 12.09 22.16 2.88
C ASN A 136 11.48 23.07 3.97
N GLY A 137 11.28 22.53 5.17
CA GLY A 137 10.70 23.24 6.31
C GLY A 137 9.18 23.36 6.28
N VAL A 138 8.50 22.71 5.32
CA VAL A 138 7.02 22.66 5.24
C VAL A 138 6.54 21.27 5.61
N GLU A 139 5.51 21.17 6.46
CA GLU A 139 4.86 19.91 6.76
C GLU A 139 3.92 19.52 5.61
N ILE A 140 4.30 18.47 4.87
CA ILE A 140 3.51 17.88 3.78
C ILE A 140 2.61 16.75 4.30
N ILE A 141 3.16 15.92 5.18
CA ILE A 141 2.45 14.87 5.91
C ILE A 141 2.71 15.09 7.39
N SER A 142 1.68 15.04 8.24
CA SER A 142 1.91 15.26 9.67
C SER A 142 2.84 14.19 10.26
N GLU A 143 3.78 14.59 11.11
CA GLU A 143 4.66 13.67 11.84
C GLU A 143 3.85 12.59 12.57
N LYS A 144 2.71 12.99 13.15
CA LYS A 144 1.79 12.05 13.81
C LYS A 144 1.34 10.94 12.85
N TRP A 145 1.01 11.27 11.61
CA TRP A 145 0.58 10.27 10.62
C TRP A 145 1.74 9.37 10.20
N VAL A 146 2.93 9.93 9.95
CA VAL A 146 4.11 9.12 9.65
C VAL A 146 4.39 8.13 10.78
N ASN A 147 4.36 8.58 12.03
CA ASN A 147 4.54 7.70 13.18
C ASN A 147 3.46 6.61 13.27
N GLN A 148 2.21 6.92 12.93
CA GLN A 148 1.14 5.91 12.86
C GLN A 148 1.38 4.90 11.75
N CYS A 149 1.86 5.34 10.57
CA CYS A 149 2.21 4.44 9.47
C CYS A 149 3.31 3.44 9.86
N LEU A 150 4.24 3.86 10.70
CA LEU A 150 5.38 3.05 11.15
C LEU A 150 5.14 2.37 12.52
N THR A 151 3.94 2.47 13.07
CA THR A 151 3.58 1.75 14.29
C THR A 151 3.28 0.30 13.95
N PRO A 152 3.95 -0.67 14.62
CA PRO A 152 3.71 -2.09 14.39
C PRO A 152 2.25 -2.50 14.63
N CYS A 153 1.70 -3.27 13.70
CA CYS A 153 0.40 -3.91 13.89
C CYS A 153 0.50 -4.95 15.04
N PRO A 154 -0.38 -4.93 16.03
CA PRO A 154 -0.28 -5.84 17.19
C PRO A 154 -0.25 -7.33 16.83
N ILE A 155 -0.91 -7.72 15.75
CA ILE A 155 -0.98 -9.11 15.28
C ILE A 155 -0.03 -9.43 14.12
N ALA A 156 0.69 -8.41 13.62
CA ALA A 156 1.70 -8.53 12.56
C ALA A 156 2.78 -7.45 12.78
N PRO A 157 3.68 -7.61 13.78
CA PRO A 157 4.62 -6.55 14.19
C PRO A 157 5.58 -6.10 13.08
N PHE A 158 5.79 -6.92 12.07
CA PHE A 158 6.59 -6.62 10.88
C PHE A 158 5.87 -5.70 9.88
N TYR A 159 4.64 -5.22 10.19
CA TYR A 159 3.83 -4.43 9.27
C TYR A 159 3.12 -3.27 9.97
N GLY A 160 3.22 -2.07 9.36
CA GLY A 160 2.47 -0.89 9.74
C GLY A 160 1.32 -0.60 8.76
N TYR A 161 1.00 0.67 8.51
CA TYR A 161 0.01 1.04 7.51
C TYR A 161 0.63 1.02 6.10
N LEU A 162 0.62 -0.16 5.47
CA LEU A 162 1.22 -0.46 4.16
C LEU A 162 2.76 -0.34 4.12
N TRP A 163 3.42 -0.31 5.27
CA TRP A 163 4.88 -0.31 5.40
C TRP A 163 5.35 -1.62 6.03
N TRP A 164 6.39 -2.20 5.47
CA TRP A 164 7.12 -3.32 6.04
C TRP A 164 8.12 -2.79 7.05
N LEU A 165 8.09 -3.32 8.25
CA LEU A 165 8.90 -2.86 9.38
C LEU A 165 9.95 -3.90 9.72
N ASN A 166 11.18 -3.46 10.02
CA ASN A 166 12.25 -4.35 10.45
C ASN A 166 12.16 -4.60 11.97
N ASP A 167 11.14 -5.35 12.37
CA ASP A 167 10.94 -5.68 13.77
C ASP A 167 12.11 -6.52 14.33
N ALA A 168 12.47 -6.25 15.59
CA ALA A 168 13.55 -6.88 16.32
C ALA A 168 13.48 -8.42 16.40
N LYS A 169 12.28 -8.99 16.29
CA LYS A 169 12.06 -10.43 16.47
C LYS A 169 12.13 -11.25 15.20
N GLN A 170 11.79 -10.67 14.07
CA GLN A 170 11.67 -11.39 12.79
C GLN A 170 12.73 -11.01 11.76
N GLY A 171 13.39 -9.85 11.92
CA GLY A 171 14.52 -9.44 11.08
C GLY A 171 14.23 -9.51 9.59
N MET A 172 13.15 -8.89 9.12
CA MET A 172 12.73 -8.95 7.71
C MET A 172 13.83 -8.50 6.75
N PHE A 173 14.71 -7.62 7.23
CA PHE A 173 15.89 -7.14 6.51
C PHE A 173 17.15 -7.41 7.32
N PRO A 174 17.73 -8.63 7.23
CA PRO A 174 18.94 -8.99 7.97
C PRO A 174 20.08 -7.99 7.70
N GLY A 175 20.70 -7.50 8.77
CA GLY A 175 21.78 -6.51 8.69
C GLY A 175 21.32 -5.05 8.63
N ALA A 176 20.03 -4.76 8.45
CA ALA A 176 19.48 -3.42 8.56
C ALA A 176 19.16 -3.07 10.04
N PRO A 177 19.17 -1.78 10.42
CA PRO A 177 18.73 -1.36 11.74
C PRO A 177 17.27 -1.76 12.00
N HIS A 178 16.89 -1.95 13.27
CA HIS A 178 15.50 -2.22 13.66
C HIS A 178 14.55 -1.08 13.27
N SER A 179 15.06 0.15 13.13
CA SER A 179 14.31 1.30 12.67
C SER A 179 14.08 1.32 11.16
N ALA A 180 14.65 0.38 10.40
CA ALA A 180 14.43 0.31 8.96
C ALA A 180 12.99 -0.06 8.62
N PHE A 181 12.47 0.56 7.58
CA PHE A 181 11.14 0.28 7.06
C PHE A 181 11.14 0.38 5.53
N CYS A 182 10.28 -0.40 4.89
CA CYS A 182 10.24 -0.48 3.43
C CYS A 182 8.83 -0.41 2.88
N ALA A 183 8.68 0.26 1.73
CA ALA A 183 7.57 0.05 0.82
C ALA A 183 8.06 -0.92 -0.28
N MET A 184 7.47 -2.11 -0.33
CA MET A 184 7.89 -3.16 -1.26
C MET A 184 6.79 -3.48 -2.26
N GLY A 185 7.16 -3.55 -3.53
CA GLY A 185 6.33 -4.01 -4.62
C GLY A 185 7.10 -4.97 -5.52
N VAL A 186 6.42 -5.62 -6.46
CA VAL A 186 7.08 -6.50 -7.41
C VAL A 186 8.02 -5.67 -8.31
N GLY A 187 9.31 -5.93 -8.20
CA GLY A 187 10.35 -5.30 -9.03
C GLY A 187 10.87 -3.95 -8.55
N THR A 188 10.25 -3.32 -7.55
CA THR A 188 10.72 -2.05 -6.98
C THR A 188 10.55 -1.98 -5.47
N GLN A 189 11.50 -1.35 -4.80
CA GLN A 189 11.52 -1.24 -3.35
C GLN A 189 12.09 0.11 -2.91
N ILE A 190 11.49 0.70 -1.88
CA ILE A 190 12.15 1.72 -1.05
C ILE A 190 12.42 1.09 0.31
N CYS A 191 13.68 1.09 0.73
CA CYS A 191 14.08 0.73 2.09
C CYS A 191 14.79 1.93 2.72
N LEU A 192 14.37 2.31 3.90
CA LEU A 192 14.75 3.51 4.62
C LEU A 192 15.24 3.15 6.02
#